data_47a41d9fd7934579e138737a9013b29d
#
_entry.id   47a41d9fd7934579e138737a9013b29d
#
_cell.length_a   1.000
_cell.length_b   1.000
_cell.length_c   1.000
_cell.angle_alpha   90.00
_cell.angle_beta   90.00
_cell.angle_gamma   90.00
#
_symmetry.space_group_name_H-M   'P 1'
#
loop_
_entity.id
_entity.type
_entity.pdbx_description
1 polymer ?
#
loop_
_entity_poly.entity_id
_entity_poly.type
_entity_poly.pdbx_seq_one_letter_code
_entity_poly.pdbx_strand_id
1 'polypeptide(L)'
;MTIEVDVETTIGRPPDEVFAALVDVERYPAWLIASGIVRVEAVDPGPLRAGSGLRIHQTVAGRSTVLDGQVTVLEPGAAFGLRGKDREGVSVRIDAVIALDDMATRLRWSLRIGLPLRYRMFESMVAPQARRAAALDLEAFKRRLESARG
;
A
#
# COMPACT_ATOMS: atom_id res chain seq x y z
N MET A 1 9.22 14.13 -11.53
CA MET A 1 9.43 12.75 -12.00
C MET A 1 8.96 11.78 -10.94
N THR A 2 8.31 10.72 -11.33
CA THR A 2 7.65 9.80 -10.42
C THR A 2 8.26 8.41 -10.56
N ILE A 3 8.57 7.79 -9.43
CA ILE A 3 8.99 6.39 -9.41
C ILE A 3 7.73 5.55 -9.48
N GLU A 4 7.67 4.62 -10.42
CA GLU A 4 6.53 3.73 -10.62
C GLU A 4 6.97 2.29 -10.39
N VAL A 5 6.22 1.57 -9.56
CA VAL A 5 6.44 0.16 -9.28
C VAL A 5 5.13 -0.58 -9.43
N ASP A 6 5.12 -1.62 -10.24
CA ASP A 6 3.97 -2.51 -10.41
C ASP A 6 4.40 -3.91 -10.03
N VAL A 7 3.67 -4.52 -9.11
CA VAL A 7 3.87 -5.93 -8.73
C VAL A 7 2.53 -6.64 -8.74
N GLU A 8 2.55 -7.93 -9.00
CA GLU A 8 1.35 -8.73 -9.15
C GLU A 8 1.55 -10.09 -8.49
N THR A 9 0.50 -10.61 -7.89
CA THR A 9 0.51 -11.95 -7.31
C THR A 9 -0.88 -12.56 -7.41
N THR A 10 -0.94 -13.88 -7.29
CA THR A 10 -2.18 -14.62 -7.19
C THR A 10 -2.30 -15.19 -5.79
N ILE A 11 -3.41 -14.91 -5.13
CA ILE A 11 -3.68 -15.31 -3.75
C ILE A 11 -4.77 -16.36 -3.75
N GLY A 12 -4.53 -17.48 -3.07
CA GLY A 12 -5.48 -18.61 -2.98
C GLY A 12 -6.65 -18.32 -2.03
N ARG A 13 -7.29 -17.18 -2.17
CA ARG A 13 -8.45 -16.75 -1.40
C ARG A 13 -9.42 -16.00 -2.30
N PRO A 14 -10.72 -15.97 -1.98
CA PRO A 14 -11.71 -15.24 -2.77
C PRO A 14 -11.50 -13.73 -2.76
N PRO A 15 -11.96 -13.01 -3.80
CA PRO A 15 -11.78 -11.55 -3.88
C PRO A 15 -12.32 -10.77 -2.68
N ASP A 16 -13.42 -11.18 -2.10
CA ASP A 16 -13.99 -10.48 -0.93
C ASP A 16 -13.09 -10.57 0.30
N GLU A 17 -12.42 -11.70 0.51
CA GLU A 17 -11.46 -11.85 1.61
C GLU A 17 -10.20 -11.02 1.37
N VAL A 18 -9.72 -10.99 0.14
CA VAL A 18 -8.56 -10.17 -0.23
C VAL A 18 -8.89 -8.69 -0.07
N PHE A 19 -10.06 -8.29 -0.53
CA PHE A 19 -10.51 -6.90 -0.41
C PHE A 19 -10.65 -6.48 1.06
N ALA A 20 -11.25 -7.33 1.90
CA ALA A 20 -11.40 -7.04 3.32
C ALA A 20 -10.04 -6.79 4.00
N ALA A 21 -9.02 -7.54 3.62
CA ALA A 21 -7.67 -7.36 4.15
C ALA A 21 -7.01 -6.08 3.61
N LEU A 22 -7.30 -5.70 2.35
CA LEU A 22 -6.76 -4.48 1.77
C LEU A 22 -7.31 -3.21 2.42
N VAL A 23 -8.59 -3.21 2.81
CA VAL A 23 -9.19 -2.04 3.46
C VAL A 23 -8.92 -1.97 4.96
N ASP A 24 -8.37 -3.02 5.54
CA ASP A 24 -8.01 -3.06 6.96
C ASP A 24 -6.64 -2.40 7.17
N VAL A 25 -6.63 -1.09 6.95
CA VAL A 25 -5.39 -0.30 6.89
C VAL A 25 -4.64 -0.24 8.23
N GLU A 26 -5.34 -0.40 9.33
CA GLU A 26 -4.71 -0.39 10.66
C GLU A 26 -3.82 -1.61 10.88
N ARG A 27 -3.99 -2.67 10.08
CA ARG A 27 -3.16 -3.87 10.12
C ARG A 27 -2.01 -3.86 9.11
N TYR A 28 -1.87 -2.81 8.33
CA TYR A 28 -0.78 -2.70 7.35
C TYR A 28 0.61 -2.89 7.96
N PRO A 29 0.90 -2.46 9.20
CA PRO A 29 2.20 -2.74 9.80
C PRO A 29 2.55 -4.22 9.92
N ALA A 30 1.54 -5.10 9.88
CA ALA A 30 1.76 -6.54 9.98
C ALA A 30 2.38 -7.13 8.70
N TRP A 31 2.21 -6.49 7.54
CA TRP A 31 2.72 -7.01 6.28
C TRP A 31 3.50 -5.99 5.43
N LEU A 32 3.28 -4.69 5.59
CA LEU A 32 4.06 -3.65 4.89
C LEU A 32 5.38 -3.33 5.62
N ILE A 33 6.09 -4.37 6.03
CA ILE A 33 7.29 -4.26 6.86
C ILE A 33 8.48 -3.74 6.05
N ALA A 34 8.68 -4.26 4.83
CA ALA A 34 9.79 -3.83 3.99
C ALA A 34 9.64 -2.38 3.54
N SER A 35 8.42 -1.89 3.40
CA SER A 35 8.13 -0.49 3.11
C SER A 35 8.21 0.41 4.34
N GLY A 36 8.42 -0.16 5.52
CA GLY A 36 8.63 0.62 6.73
C GLY A 36 7.38 1.22 7.35
N ILE A 37 6.21 0.68 7.05
CA ILE A 37 4.95 1.18 7.64
C ILE A 37 4.84 0.66 9.07
N VAL A 38 4.82 1.57 10.04
CA VAL A 38 4.80 1.21 11.46
C VAL A 38 3.45 1.45 12.13
N ARG A 39 2.62 2.31 11.56
CA ARG A 39 1.30 2.59 12.08
C ARG A 39 0.44 3.29 11.03
N VAL A 40 -0.83 2.91 10.94
CA VAL A 40 -1.81 3.62 10.10
C VAL A 40 -3.03 3.91 10.97
N GLU A 41 -3.48 5.16 10.96
CA GLU A 41 -4.64 5.60 11.71
C GLU A 41 -5.69 6.18 10.77
N ALA A 42 -6.94 5.78 10.96
CA ALA A 42 -8.06 6.46 10.31
C ALA A 42 -8.34 7.75 11.06
N VAL A 43 -8.40 8.86 10.34
CA VAL A 43 -8.63 10.18 10.93
C VAL A 43 -10.12 10.45 11.08
N ASP A 44 -10.93 10.00 10.12
CA ASP A 44 -12.36 10.19 10.14
C ASP A 44 -13.07 9.05 10.86
N PRO A 45 -14.15 9.31 11.59
CA PRO A 45 -14.90 8.24 12.25
C PRO A 45 -15.69 7.40 11.24
N GLY A 46 -15.96 6.15 11.63
CA GLY A 46 -16.78 5.24 10.83
C GLY A 46 -15.99 4.44 9.81
N PRO A 47 -16.69 3.66 8.97
CA PRO A 47 -16.04 2.85 7.95
C PRO A 47 -15.31 3.70 6.92
N LEU A 48 -14.25 3.16 6.34
CA LEU A 48 -13.52 3.84 5.27
C LEU A 48 -14.40 4.01 4.04
N ARG A 49 -14.21 5.13 3.37
CA ARG A 49 -14.85 5.46 2.10
C ARG A 49 -13.89 6.31 1.28
N ALA A 50 -14.17 6.48 0.01
CA ALA A 50 -13.39 7.42 -0.80
C ALA A 50 -13.44 8.80 -0.15
N GLY A 51 -12.29 9.42 0.04
CA GLY A 51 -12.15 10.68 0.75
C GLY A 51 -11.79 10.59 2.22
N SER A 52 -11.88 9.39 2.84
CA SER A 52 -11.48 9.21 4.24
C SER A 52 -10.03 9.58 4.46
N GLY A 53 -9.76 10.36 5.53
CA GLY A 53 -8.42 10.74 5.91
C GLY A 53 -7.68 9.64 6.64
N LEU A 54 -6.38 9.53 6.38
CA LEU A 54 -5.49 8.57 7.01
C LEU A 54 -4.24 9.28 7.49
N ARG A 55 -3.63 8.76 8.54
CA ARG A 55 -2.31 9.17 8.97
C ARG A 55 -1.40 7.96 8.96
N ILE A 56 -0.35 8.01 8.15
CA ILE A 56 0.53 6.89 7.90
C ILE A 56 1.89 7.20 8.48
N HIS A 57 2.32 6.40 9.46
CA HIS A 57 3.63 6.53 10.09
C HIS A 57 4.59 5.56 9.42
N GLN A 58 5.69 6.10 8.90
CA GLN A 58 6.66 5.34 8.12
C GLN A 58 8.08 5.58 8.66
N THR A 59 8.88 4.53 8.72
CA THR A 59 10.31 4.63 9.04
C THR A 59 11.10 3.96 7.93
N VAL A 60 11.93 4.74 7.26
CA VAL A 60 12.80 4.26 6.18
C VAL A 60 14.20 4.79 6.43
N ALA A 61 15.19 3.89 6.38
CA ALA A 61 16.61 4.23 6.59
C ALA A 61 16.86 5.00 7.89
N GLY A 62 16.17 4.60 8.96
CA GLY A 62 16.31 5.24 10.29
C GLY A 62 15.59 6.57 10.43
N ARG A 63 14.86 7.00 9.41
CA ARG A 63 14.13 8.26 9.40
C ARG A 63 12.63 8.03 9.49
N SER A 64 12.01 8.62 10.50
CA SER A 64 10.56 8.50 10.73
C SER A 64 9.83 9.69 10.13
N THR A 65 8.80 9.42 9.35
CA THR A 65 7.95 10.46 8.76
C THR A 65 6.49 10.11 8.96
N VAL A 66 5.64 11.12 8.83
CA VAL A 66 4.19 10.95 8.86
C VAL A 66 3.63 11.48 7.55
N LEU A 67 2.86 10.63 6.87
CA LEU A 67 2.17 11.01 5.64
C LEU A 67 0.72 11.29 5.98
N ASP A 68 0.25 12.46 5.57
CA ASP A 68 -1.17 12.77 5.59
C ASP A 68 -1.79 12.15 4.36
N GLY A 69 -2.71 11.24 4.58
CA GLY A 69 -3.23 10.41 3.53
C GLY A 69 -4.73 10.52 3.35
N GLN A 70 -5.18 9.95 2.26
CA GLN A 70 -6.59 9.92 1.89
C GLN A 70 -6.87 8.67 1.07
N VAL A 71 -8.01 8.05 1.32
CA VAL A 71 -8.52 6.99 0.46
C VAL A 71 -8.99 7.62 -0.85
N THR A 72 -8.45 7.15 -1.96
CA THR A 72 -8.78 7.68 -3.29
C THR A 72 -9.83 6.85 -4.02
N VAL A 73 -9.78 5.52 -3.84
CA VAL A 73 -10.68 4.58 -4.49
C VAL A 73 -11.12 3.54 -3.48
N LEU A 74 -12.40 3.24 -3.44
CA LEU A 74 -12.91 2.14 -2.63
C LEU A 74 -14.09 1.52 -3.39
N GLU A 75 -13.80 0.47 -4.16
CA GLU A 75 -14.77 -0.30 -4.92
C GLU A 75 -14.80 -1.72 -4.35
N PRO A 76 -15.84 -2.10 -3.59
CA PRO A 76 -15.88 -3.39 -2.91
C PRO A 76 -15.60 -4.57 -3.84
N GLY A 77 -14.64 -5.40 -3.45
CA GLY A 77 -14.26 -6.57 -4.22
C GLY A 77 -13.49 -6.32 -5.50
N ALA A 78 -13.17 -5.05 -5.84
CA ALA A 78 -12.54 -4.71 -7.11
C ALA A 78 -11.29 -3.84 -6.98
N ALA A 79 -11.35 -2.76 -6.21
CA ALA A 79 -10.22 -1.83 -6.16
C ALA A 79 -10.18 -1.06 -4.85
N PHE A 80 -8.97 -0.77 -4.40
CA PHE A 80 -8.71 0.08 -3.24
C PHE A 80 -7.48 0.93 -3.51
N GLY A 81 -7.60 2.24 -3.30
CA GLY A 81 -6.49 3.15 -3.51
C GLY A 81 -6.34 4.13 -2.37
N LEU A 82 -5.11 4.56 -2.15
CA LEU A 82 -4.82 5.62 -1.21
C LEU A 82 -3.63 6.45 -1.67
N ARG A 83 -3.53 7.65 -1.14
CA ARG A 83 -2.40 8.55 -1.38
C ARG A 83 -1.99 9.20 -0.08
N GLY A 84 -0.76 9.63 0.00
CA GLY A 84 -0.25 10.36 1.15
C GLY A 84 0.88 11.28 0.76
N LYS A 85 1.12 12.29 1.59
CA LYS A 85 2.18 13.26 1.37
C LYS A 85 2.77 13.66 2.71
N ASP A 86 4.09 13.73 2.78
CA ASP A 86 4.77 14.18 3.99
C ASP A 86 5.06 15.69 3.94
N ARG A 87 5.64 16.20 5.01
CA ARG A 87 5.98 17.63 5.13
C ARG A 87 7.05 18.07 4.15
N GLU A 88 7.87 17.17 3.69
CA GLU A 88 8.96 17.45 2.78
C GLU A 88 8.54 17.45 1.31
N GLY A 89 7.31 17.04 1.05
CA GLY A 89 6.78 17.00 -0.30
C GLY A 89 6.94 15.65 -0.99
N VAL A 90 7.40 14.63 -0.28
CA VAL A 90 7.39 13.27 -0.81
C VAL A 90 5.95 12.78 -0.84
N SER A 91 5.50 12.35 -2.00
CA SER A 91 4.14 11.82 -2.19
C SER A 91 4.19 10.33 -2.50
N VAL A 92 3.16 9.63 -2.03
CA VAL A 92 3.01 8.20 -2.30
C VAL A 92 1.57 7.96 -2.74
N ARG A 93 1.39 7.16 -3.77
CA ARG A 93 0.09 6.69 -4.20
C ARG A 93 0.12 5.18 -4.37
N ILE A 94 -0.86 4.51 -3.83
CA ILE A 94 -1.02 3.06 -3.95
C ILE A 94 -2.37 2.79 -4.57
N ASP A 95 -2.39 1.93 -5.59
CA ASP A 95 -3.60 1.44 -6.21
C ASP A 95 -3.54 -0.08 -6.25
N ALA A 96 -4.51 -0.71 -5.62
CA ALA A 96 -4.67 -2.16 -5.61
C ALA A 96 -5.91 -2.52 -6.43
N VAL A 97 -5.72 -3.38 -7.42
CA VAL A 97 -6.81 -3.87 -8.27
C VAL A 97 -6.86 -5.38 -8.14
N ILE A 98 -8.04 -5.90 -7.89
CA ILE A 98 -8.24 -7.34 -7.73
C ILE A 98 -9.18 -7.87 -8.80
N ALA A 99 -8.92 -9.10 -9.24
CA ALA A 99 -9.74 -9.79 -10.21
C ALA A 99 -9.83 -11.27 -9.85
N LEU A 100 -10.98 -11.87 -10.12
CA LEU A 100 -11.15 -13.30 -9.92
C LEU A 100 -10.32 -14.05 -10.95
N ASP A 101 -9.58 -15.06 -10.50
CA ASP A 101 -8.77 -15.94 -11.34
C ASP A 101 -9.03 -17.38 -10.91
N ASP A 102 -9.97 -18.05 -11.57
CA ASP A 102 -10.54 -19.33 -11.15
C ASP A 102 -11.10 -19.22 -9.73
N MET A 103 -10.55 -20.00 -8.78
CA MET A 103 -10.99 -19.94 -7.37
C MET A 103 -10.10 -19.01 -6.54
N ALA A 104 -9.14 -18.34 -7.18
CA ALA A 104 -8.17 -17.49 -6.53
C ALA A 104 -8.39 -16.02 -6.93
N THR A 105 -7.59 -15.13 -6.37
CA THR A 105 -7.65 -13.70 -6.66
C THR A 105 -6.31 -13.23 -7.19
N ARG A 106 -6.33 -12.56 -8.33
CA ARG A 106 -5.16 -11.86 -8.84
C ARG A 106 -5.16 -10.46 -8.24
N LEU A 107 -4.06 -10.11 -7.60
CA LEU A 107 -3.86 -8.78 -7.02
C LEU A 107 -2.76 -8.06 -7.76
N ARG A 108 -3.08 -6.88 -8.27
CA ARG A 108 -2.12 -5.97 -8.87
C ARG A 108 -1.93 -4.79 -7.93
N TRP A 109 -0.69 -4.57 -7.53
CA TRP A 109 -0.32 -3.52 -6.59
C TRP A 109 0.58 -2.53 -7.30
N SER A 110 0.09 -1.30 -7.44
CA SER A 110 0.83 -0.24 -8.12
C SER A 110 1.21 0.82 -7.10
N LEU A 111 2.48 1.17 -7.09
CA LEU A 111 3.04 2.17 -6.18
C LEU A 111 3.67 3.29 -7.01
N ARG A 112 3.33 4.53 -6.67
CA ARG A 112 3.94 5.71 -7.29
C ARG A 112 4.50 6.59 -6.20
N ILE A 113 5.78 6.96 -6.34
CA ILE A 113 6.47 7.82 -5.39
C ILE A 113 6.89 9.09 -6.11
N GLY A 114 6.41 10.24 -5.65
CA GLY A 114 6.83 11.53 -6.15
C GLY A 114 7.87 12.14 -5.23
N LEU A 115 9.05 12.42 -5.77
CA LEU A 115 10.13 13.07 -5.02
C LEU A 115 10.18 14.55 -5.36
N PRO A 116 10.32 15.43 -4.35
CA PRO A 116 10.54 16.84 -4.63
C PRO A 116 11.89 17.05 -5.34
N LEU A 117 12.02 18.17 -6.02
CA LEU A 117 13.18 18.47 -6.87
C LEU A 117 14.52 18.28 -6.12
N ARG A 118 14.57 18.68 -4.85
CA ARG A 118 15.79 18.57 -4.02
C ARG A 118 16.24 17.13 -3.74
N TYR A 119 15.34 16.14 -3.93
CA TYR A 119 15.65 14.73 -3.72
C TYR A 119 15.77 13.94 -5.02
N ARG A 120 15.66 14.61 -6.14
CA ARG A 120 15.62 13.99 -7.46
C ARG A 120 16.89 13.17 -7.77
N MET A 121 18.02 13.61 -7.26
CA MET A 121 19.29 12.89 -7.43
C MET A 121 19.28 11.50 -6.80
N PHE A 122 18.39 11.24 -5.86
CA PHE A 122 18.28 9.95 -5.18
C PHE A 122 17.31 8.98 -5.86
N GLU A 123 16.66 9.39 -6.93
CA GLU A 123 15.64 8.60 -7.60
C GLU A 123 16.16 7.24 -8.06
N SER A 124 17.35 7.20 -8.66
CA SER A 124 17.96 5.97 -9.14
C SER A 124 18.32 4.99 -8.01
N MET A 125 18.53 5.50 -6.81
CA MET A 125 18.79 4.70 -5.61
C MET A 125 17.49 4.20 -4.98
N VAL A 126 16.46 5.03 -4.95
CA VAL A 126 15.18 4.73 -4.31
C VAL A 126 14.36 3.74 -5.14
N ALA A 127 14.36 3.86 -6.46
CA ALA A 127 13.51 3.04 -7.33
C ALA A 127 13.73 1.52 -7.16
N PRO A 128 14.98 0.99 -7.19
CA PRO A 128 15.19 -0.45 -6.97
C PRO A 128 14.78 -0.92 -5.58
N GLN A 129 15.01 -0.10 -4.56
CA GLN A 129 14.63 -0.42 -3.19
C GLN A 129 13.11 -0.46 -3.03
N ALA A 130 12.42 0.51 -3.63
CA ALA A 130 10.95 0.55 -3.60
C ALA A 130 10.35 -0.68 -4.28
N ARG A 131 10.92 -1.09 -5.41
CA ARG A 131 10.47 -2.29 -6.13
C ARG A 131 10.67 -3.55 -5.31
N ARG A 132 11.84 -3.69 -4.69
CA ARG A 132 12.13 -4.84 -3.82
C ARG A 132 11.21 -4.89 -2.62
N ALA A 133 11.00 -3.74 -1.97
CA ALA A 133 10.13 -3.65 -0.81
C ALA A 133 8.69 -4.01 -1.16
N ALA A 134 8.18 -3.50 -2.28
CA ALA A 134 6.81 -3.80 -2.73
C ALA A 134 6.63 -5.30 -3.01
N ALA A 135 7.62 -5.94 -3.66
CA ALA A 135 7.56 -7.37 -3.94
C ALA A 135 7.56 -8.20 -2.65
N LEU A 136 8.42 -7.85 -1.69
CA LEU A 136 8.50 -8.53 -0.40
C LEU A 136 7.21 -8.37 0.40
N ASP A 137 6.66 -7.17 0.43
CA ASP A 137 5.45 -6.89 1.18
C ASP A 137 4.23 -7.58 0.58
N LEU A 138 4.16 -7.63 -0.75
CA LEU A 138 3.07 -8.32 -1.42
C LEU A 138 3.12 -9.83 -1.16
N GLU A 139 4.32 -10.40 -1.13
CA GLU A 139 4.51 -11.81 -0.77
C GLU A 139 4.12 -12.07 0.68
N ALA A 140 4.44 -11.15 1.59
CA ALA A 140 4.03 -11.25 2.98
C ALA A 140 2.50 -11.20 3.13
N PHE A 141 1.85 -10.32 2.38
CA PHE A 141 0.40 -10.21 2.34
C PHE A 141 -0.25 -11.53 1.88
N LYS A 142 0.27 -12.08 0.79
CA LYS A 142 -0.19 -13.37 0.26
C LYS A 142 -0.07 -14.49 1.30
N ARG A 143 1.09 -14.63 1.92
CA ARG A 143 1.32 -15.66 2.93
C ARG A 143 0.38 -15.51 4.13
N ARG A 144 0.17 -14.27 4.55
CA ARG A 144 -0.73 -13.97 5.67
C ARG A 144 -2.15 -14.42 5.39
N LEU A 145 -2.65 -14.13 4.20
CA LEU A 145 -4.01 -14.52 3.81
C LEU A 145 -4.13 -16.02 3.59
N GLU A 146 -3.16 -16.65 2.93
CA GLU A 146 -3.21 -18.08 2.63
C GLU A 146 -3.03 -18.96 3.87
N SER A 147 -2.33 -18.47 4.88
CA SER A 147 -2.15 -19.18 6.13
C SER A 147 -3.29 -18.96 7.13
N ALA A 148 -4.11 -17.93 6.92
CA ALA A 148 -5.26 -17.68 7.78
C ALA A 148 -6.33 -18.73 7.52
N ARG A 149 -6.75 -19.43 8.57
CA ARG A 149 -7.86 -20.35 8.51
C ARG A 149 -9.05 -19.69 9.16
N GLY A 150 -9.94 -19.28 8.33
CA GLY A 150 -11.20 -18.68 8.78
C GLY A 150 -12.10 -19.68 9.42
#